data_d7635c7610797702170cbf27830e8e0c
#
_entry.id   d7635c7610797702170cbf27830e8e0c
#
_cell.length_a   1.000
_cell.length_b   1.000
_cell.length_c   1.000
_cell.angle_alpha   90.00
_cell.angle_beta   90.00
_cell.angle_gamma   90.00
#
_symmetry.space_group_name_H-M   'P 1'
#
loop_
_entity.id
_entity.type
_entity.pdbx_description
1 polymer ?
#
loop_
_entity_poly.entity_id
_entity_poly.type
_entity_poly.pdbx_seq_one_letter_code
_entity_poly.pdbx_strand_id
1 'polypeptide(L)'
;CSKGKRAQKKPVHPNDHVNKSQSTNDVFPTAMHIAIAIETKNKLIPSLELLNKELKKKVSGFKNIVKVGRTHLQDATPLSLGQEFSGYQSQLENCITRIKSALNEIYFLAQGGTAVGTGINSKKGFDKKIIKEISKITKLPFKPTKNKFAALAAHDEIVNFSGTLNTTAVSLMKIANDIRFLGSGPRAGYGELVLPANEPGSSIMPGKVNPTQSEAVTMVCVKVIGNHNGITMAGSHGHFELNVFKPLIAHNILQSIDLLA
;
A
#
# COMPACT_ATOMS: atom_id res chain seq x y z
N CYS A 1 -28.43 18.05 -10.68
CA CYS A 1 -28.74 18.25 -9.72
C CYS A 1 -29.46 19.48 -9.20
N SER A 2 -29.65 19.63 -7.90
CA SER A 2 -30.48 20.66 -7.31
C SER A 2 -29.84 22.05 -7.38
N LYS A 3 -30.61 23.08 -7.69
CA LYS A 3 -30.20 24.49 -7.63
C LYS A 3 -30.26 25.09 -6.20
N GLY A 4 -30.28 24.22 -5.16
CA GLY A 4 -30.40 24.66 -3.76
C GLY A 4 -29.04 25.04 -3.15
N LYS A 5 -29.08 25.81 -2.05
CA LYS A 5 -27.90 26.14 -1.24
C LYS A 5 -27.37 24.89 -0.53
N ARG A 6 -26.06 24.86 -0.20
CA ARG A 6 -25.48 23.78 0.63
C ARG A 6 -26.28 23.61 1.93
N ALA A 7 -26.45 22.36 2.36
CA ALA A 7 -27.20 21.96 3.56
C ALA A 7 -28.74 22.18 3.50
N GLN A 8 -29.32 22.55 2.37
CA GLN A 8 -30.77 22.53 2.21
C GLN A 8 -31.27 21.08 2.07
N LYS A 9 -32.41 20.81 2.76
CA LYS A 9 -33.09 19.50 2.74
C LYS A 9 -34.13 19.38 1.62
N LYS A 10 -34.35 20.43 0.83
CA LYS A 10 -35.25 20.46 -0.35
C LYS A 10 -34.48 20.95 -1.58
N PRO A 11 -34.72 20.44 -2.79
CA PRO A 11 -35.67 19.38 -3.15
C PRO A 11 -35.16 17.95 -2.85
N VAL A 12 -33.87 17.76 -2.50
CA VAL A 12 -33.29 16.47 -2.18
C VAL A 12 -32.82 16.44 -0.72
N HIS A 13 -33.36 15.49 0.05
CA HIS A 13 -32.95 15.28 1.44
C HIS A 13 -31.81 14.25 1.52
N PRO A 14 -30.71 14.50 2.27
CA PRO A 14 -29.57 13.58 2.32
C PRO A 14 -29.96 12.17 2.81
N ASN A 15 -30.73 12.08 3.90
CA ASN A 15 -31.08 10.78 4.48
C ASN A 15 -32.27 10.11 3.80
N ASP A 16 -33.32 10.88 3.44
CA ASP A 16 -34.56 10.30 2.92
C ASP A 16 -34.47 9.92 1.43
N HIS A 17 -33.54 10.53 0.70
CA HIS A 17 -33.37 10.29 -0.73
C HIS A 17 -32.01 9.66 -1.07
N VAL A 18 -30.88 10.28 -0.63
CA VAL A 18 -29.53 9.86 -1.05
C VAL A 18 -29.07 8.65 -0.23
N ASN A 19 -29.17 8.71 1.11
CA ASN A 19 -28.73 7.64 2.01
C ASN A 19 -29.79 6.58 2.28
N LYS A 20 -30.88 6.60 1.53
CA LYS A 20 -31.97 5.62 1.71
C LYS A 20 -31.44 4.19 1.60
N SER A 21 -31.83 3.33 2.55
CA SER A 21 -31.38 1.94 2.65
C SER A 21 -29.88 1.77 2.93
N GLN A 22 -29.23 2.76 3.51
CA GLN A 22 -27.80 2.77 3.82
C GLN A 22 -27.56 3.26 5.26
N SER A 23 -26.42 2.87 5.82
CA SER A 23 -25.90 3.34 7.10
C SER A 23 -24.45 3.75 6.92
N THR A 24 -23.92 4.62 7.77
CA THR A 24 -22.47 4.85 7.85
C THR A 24 -21.72 3.55 8.12
N ASN A 25 -22.36 2.60 8.83
CA ASN A 25 -21.73 1.34 9.23
C ASN A 25 -21.39 0.41 8.06
N ASP A 26 -22.18 0.42 6.98
CA ASP A 26 -21.87 -0.33 5.76
C ASP A 26 -21.21 0.53 4.67
N VAL A 27 -21.52 1.83 4.61
CA VAL A 27 -20.96 2.73 3.59
C VAL A 27 -19.49 3.06 3.85
N PHE A 28 -19.11 3.32 5.10
CA PHE A 28 -17.73 3.69 5.43
C PHE A 28 -16.72 2.58 5.10
N PRO A 29 -16.90 1.31 5.55
CA PRO A 29 -15.99 0.23 5.16
C PRO A 29 -16.03 -0.04 3.65
N THR A 30 -17.17 0.10 3.00
CA THR A 30 -17.27 0.03 1.53
C THR A 30 -16.38 1.09 0.87
N ALA A 31 -16.42 2.33 1.34
CA ALA A 31 -15.58 3.41 0.82
C ALA A 31 -14.09 3.17 1.08
N MET A 32 -13.73 2.62 2.25
CA MET A 32 -12.35 2.22 2.56
C MET A 32 -11.82 1.21 1.53
N HIS A 33 -12.56 0.14 1.29
CA HIS A 33 -12.18 -0.90 0.32
C HIS A 33 -12.04 -0.35 -1.10
N ILE A 34 -12.98 0.50 -1.53
CA ILE A 34 -12.92 1.14 -2.85
C ILE A 34 -11.67 2.02 -2.99
N ALA A 35 -11.39 2.85 -2.00
CA ALA A 35 -10.23 3.74 -2.01
C ALA A 35 -8.92 2.95 -2.05
N ILE A 36 -8.76 1.93 -1.18
CA ILE A 36 -7.60 1.04 -1.16
C ILE A 36 -7.39 0.40 -2.54
N ALA A 37 -8.45 -0.15 -3.13
CA ALA A 37 -8.35 -0.84 -4.42
C ALA A 37 -7.96 0.11 -5.56
N ILE A 38 -8.54 1.31 -5.62
CA ILE A 38 -8.25 2.31 -6.64
C ILE A 38 -6.80 2.80 -6.53
N GLU A 39 -6.36 3.22 -5.35
CA GLU A 39 -5.01 3.73 -5.13
C GLU A 39 -3.95 2.65 -5.38
N THR A 40 -4.23 1.42 -4.94
CA THR A 40 -3.33 0.29 -5.18
C THR A 40 -3.17 -0.01 -6.67
N LYS A 41 -4.27 -0.05 -7.43
CA LYS A 41 -4.23 -0.37 -8.86
C LYS A 41 -3.64 0.75 -9.71
N ASN A 42 -3.93 2.00 -9.36
CA ASN A 42 -3.59 3.13 -10.21
C ASN A 42 -2.22 3.74 -9.86
N LYS A 43 -1.75 3.58 -8.63
CA LYS A 43 -0.48 4.17 -8.17
C LYS A 43 0.53 3.10 -7.73
N LEU A 44 0.21 2.35 -6.68
CA LEU A 44 1.20 1.48 -6.02
C LEU A 44 1.76 0.38 -6.95
N ILE A 45 0.88 -0.40 -7.57
CA ILE A 45 1.33 -1.50 -8.44
C ILE A 45 2.16 -0.98 -9.62
N PRO A 46 1.74 0.06 -10.37
CA PRO A 46 2.56 0.61 -11.46
C PRO A 46 3.93 1.10 -11.01
N SER A 47 4.04 1.76 -9.85
CA SER A 47 5.30 2.26 -9.31
C SER A 47 6.25 1.13 -8.92
N LEU A 48 5.74 0.10 -8.23
CA LEU A 48 6.55 -1.08 -7.90
C LEU A 48 6.96 -1.88 -9.15
N GLU A 49 6.10 -1.99 -10.16
CA GLU A 49 6.43 -2.63 -11.43
C GLU A 49 7.50 -1.83 -12.20
N LEU A 50 7.47 -0.51 -12.14
CA LEU A 50 8.52 0.35 -12.71
C LEU A 50 9.85 0.09 -12.02
N LEU A 51 9.89 0.12 -10.68
CA LEU A 51 11.10 -0.17 -9.91
C LEU A 51 11.65 -1.58 -10.21
N ASN A 52 10.76 -2.57 -10.28
CA ASN A 52 11.13 -3.96 -10.61
C ASN A 52 11.77 -4.06 -12.00
N LYS A 53 11.23 -3.33 -12.99
CA LYS A 53 11.79 -3.24 -14.34
C LYS A 53 13.19 -2.62 -14.33
N GLU A 54 13.41 -1.56 -13.57
CA GLU A 54 14.72 -0.92 -13.46
C GLU A 54 15.76 -1.82 -12.74
N LEU A 55 15.36 -2.51 -11.68
CA LEU A 55 16.23 -3.51 -11.04
C LEU A 55 16.60 -4.64 -12.01
N LYS A 56 15.66 -5.11 -12.81
CA LYS A 56 15.93 -6.14 -13.84
C LYS A 56 16.95 -5.67 -14.89
N LYS A 57 16.93 -4.40 -15.28
CA LYS A 57 17.97 -3.82 -16.15
C LYS A 57 19.33 -3.83 -15.48
N LYS A 58 19.40 -3.50 -14.17
CA LYS A 58 20.65 -3.54 -13.41
C LYS A 58 21.20 -4.97 -13.28
N VAL A 59 20.34 -5.96 -13.03
CA VAL A 59 20.72 -7.39 -13.04
C VAL A 59 21.45 -7.73 -14.34
N SER A 60 20.87 -7.37 -15.48
CA SER A 60 21.46 -7.64 -16.80
C SER A 60 22.74 -6.85 -17.04
N GLY A 61 22.75 -5.57 -16.69
CA GLY A 61 23.93 -4.70 -16.89
C GLY A 61 25.13 -5.08 -16.03
N PHE A 62 24.89 -5.61 -14.84
CA PHE A 62 25.92 -5.94 -13.87
C PHE A 62 26.34 -7.43 -13.86
N LYS A 63 25.83 -8.24 -14.79
CA LYS A 63 26.01 -9.70 -14.80
C LYS A 63 27.48 -10.16 -14.83
N ASN A 64 28.38 -9.37 -15.45
CA ASN A 64 29.78 -9.69 -15.62
C ASN A 64 30.72 -8.99 -14.63
N ILE A 65 30.18 -8.20 -13.69
CA ILE A 65 30.98 -7.49 -12.70
C ILE A 65 31.14 -8.38 -11.49
N VAL A 66 32.32 -9.01 -11.38
CA VAL A 66 32.68 -9.87 -10.25
C VAL A 66 33.05 -9.00 -9.05
N LYS A 67 32.53 -9.35 -7.88
CA LYS A 67 32.81 -8.68 -6.62
C LYS A 67 32.96 -9.67 -5.48
N VAL A 68 33.47 -9.21 -4.33
CA VAL A 68 33.41 -9.97 -3.09
C VAL A 68 31.99 -10.02 -2.54
N GLY A 69 31.50 -11.20 -2.20
CA GLY A 69 30.28 -11.35 -1.39
C GLY A 69 30.57 -11.04 0.08
N ARG A 70 29.55 -10.63 0.82
CA ARG A 70 29.70 -10.33 2.27
C ARG A 70 28.62 -11.03 3.07
N THR A 71 29.06 -11.66 4.17
CA THR A 71 28.20 -12.18 5.24
C THR A 71 28.71 -11.62 6.56
N HIS A 72 27.84 -11.19 7.45
CA HIS A 72 28.22 -10.46 8.67
C HIS A 72 29.06 -9.20 8.40
N LEU A 73 28.91 -8.58 7.23
CA LEU A 73 29.76 -7.50 6.70
C LEU A 73 31.23 -7.87 6.51
N GLN A 74 31.59 -9.16 6.61
CA GLN A 74 32.93 -9.69 6.38
C GLN A 74 33.03 -10.26 4.96
N ASP A 75 34.24 -10.27 4.41
CA ASP A 75 34.49 -10.82 3.10
C ASP A 75 34.13 -12.31 3.03
N ALA A 76 33.43 -12.70 1.98
CA ALA A 76 32.97 -14.05 1.72
C ALA A 76 33.39 -14.48 0.29
N THR A 77 32.68 -15.47 -0.26
CA THR A 77 32.94 -15.99 -1.61
C THR A 77 32.55 -14.97 -2.69
N PRO A 78 33.21 -14.98 -3.87
CA PRO A 78 32.86 -14.13 -4.99
C PRO A 78 31.47 -14.40 -5.55
N LEU A 79 30.83 -13.35 -6.05
CA LEU A 79 29.62 -13.39 -6.86
C LEU A 79 29.68 -12.26 -7.88
N SER A 80 28.72 -12.22 -8.83
CA SER A 80 28.56 -11.02 -9.64
C SER A 80 27.61 -10.00 -8.98
N LEU A 81 27.85 -8.73 -9.23
CA LEU A 81 26.96 -7.66 -8.81
C LEU A 81 25.53 -7.87 -9.38
N GLY A 82 25.43 -8.44 -10.59
CA GLY A 82 24.13 -8.82 -11.17
C GLY A 82 23.42 -9.90 -10.34
N GLN A 83 24.14 -10.89 -9.79
CA GLN A 83 23.56 -11.90 -8.89
C GLN A 83 23.06 -11.24 -7.58
N GLU A 84 23.80 -10.32 -7.01
CA GLU A 84 23.36 -9.55 -5.82
C GLU A 84 22.05 -8.77 -6.11
N PHE A 85 22.01 -8.02 -7.22
CA PHE A 85 20.81 -7.29 -7.64
C PHE A 85 19.63 -8.19 -8.01
N SER A 86 19.87 -9.43 -8.45
CA SER A 86 18.80 -10.40 -8.71
C SER A 86 18.05 -10.78 -7.44
N GLY A 87 18.72 -10.80 -6.29
CA GLY A 87 18.07 -10.96 -4.99
C GLY A 87 17.10 -9.83 -4.69
N TYR A 88 17.49 -8.57 -4.93
CA TYR A 88 16.64 -7.40 -4.75
C TYR A 88 15.41 -7.42 -5.68
N GLN A 89 15.65 -7.74 -6.95
CA GLN A 89 14.61 -7.87 -7.96
C GLN A 89 13.58 -8.94 -7.58
N SER A 90 14.05 -10.11 -7.15
CA SER A 90 13.18 -11.22 -6.71
C SER A 90 12.34 -10.86 -5.46
N GLN A 91 12.94 -10.16 -4.47
CA GLN A 91 12.19 -9.68 -3.31
C GLN A 91 11.05 -8.75 -3.72
N LEU A 92 11.29 -7.81 -4.62
CA LEU A 92 10.26 -6.87 -5.08
C LEU A 92 9.17 -7.55 -5.91
N GLU A 93 9.52 -8.48 -6.79
CA GLU A 93 8.56 -9.26 -7.58
C GLU A 93 7.63 -10.07 -6.69
N ASN A 94 8.17 -10.69 -5.64
CA ASN A 94 7.38 -11.38 -4.63
C ASN A 94 6.47 -10.43 -3.83
N CYS A 95 6.91 -9.21 -3.53
CA CYS A 95 6.07 -8.19 -2.87
C CYS A 95 4.88 -7.80 -3.75
N ILE A 96 5.11 -7.54 -5.04
CA ILE A 96 4.04 -7.24 -6.01
C ILE A 96 3.02 -8.40 -6.07
N THR A 97 3.50 -9.63 -6.09
CA THR A 97 2.64 -10.83 -6.10
C THR A 97 1.79 -10.91 -4.84
N ARG A 98 2.35 -10.67 -3.65
CA ARG A 98 1.61 -10.66 -2.38
C ARG A 98 0.54 -9.56 -2.35
N ILE A 99 0.88 -8.34 -2.77
CA ILE A 99 -0.06 -7.22 -2.85
C ILE A 99 -1.23 -7.57 -3.79
N LYS A 100 -0.94 -8.10 -4.99
CA LYS A 100 -1.98 -8.51 -5.96
C LYS A 100 -2.88 -9.62 -5.39
N SER A 101 -2.32 -10.56 -4.63
CA SER A 101 -3.09 -11.62 -3.96
C SER A 101 -4.01 -11.06 -2.88
N ALA A 102 -3.48 -10.25 -1.95
CA ALA A 102 -4.26 -9.66 -0.86
C ALA A 102 -5.35 -8.69 -1.37
N LEU A 103 -5.12 -8.03 -2.50
CA LEU A 103 -6.09 -7.14 -3.12
C LEU A 103 -7.41 -7.86 -3.49
N ASN A 104 -7.39 -9.18 -3.72
CA ASN A 104 -8.59 -9.94 -4.02
C ASN A 104 -9.60 -9.94 -2.88
N GLU A 105 -9.15 -9.88 -1.63
CA GLU A 105 -10.04 -9.79 -0.45
C GLU A 105 -10.65 -8.39 -0.32
N ILE A 106 -9.91 -7.36 -0.70
CA ILE A 106 -10.37 -5.96 -0.68
C ILE A 106 -11.55 -5.72 -1.65
N TYR A 107 -11.72 -6.55 -2.69
CA TYR A 107 -12.84 -6.41 -3.60
C TYR A 107 -14.20 -6.82 -3.02
N PHE A 108 -14.26 -7.38 -1.82
CA PHE A 108 -15.53 -7.72 -1.17
C PHE A 108 -16.04 -6.54 -0.34
N LEU A 109 -17.27 -6.09 -0.63
CA LEU A 109 -17.85 -4.88 -0.05
C LEU A 109 -18.96 -5.18 0.95
N ALA A 110 -18.97 -4.43 2.05
CA ALA A 110 -19.96 -4.51 3.12
C ALA A 110 -21.33 -3.90 2.75
N GLN A 111 -21.40 -3.16 1.63
CA GLN A 111 -22.58 -2.40 1.22
C GLN A 111 -23.85 -3.26 1.19
N GLY A 112 -24.93 -2.73 1.76
CA GLY A 112 -26.21 -3.42 1.91
C GLY A 112 -26.39 -4.13 3.25
N GLY A 113 -25.39 -4.11 4.15
CA GLY A 113 -25.52 -4.59 5.54
C GLY A 113 -26.36 -3.67 6.42
N THR A 114 -26.49 -2.42 6.04
CA THR A 114 -27.13 -1.34 6.81
C THR A 114 -26.50 -1.15 8.19
N ALA A 115 -27.28 -1.07 9.26
CA ALA A 115 -26.78 -0.71 10.60
C ALA A 115 -25.89 -1.79 11.23
N VAL A 116 -26.28 -3.07 11.14
CA VAL A 116 -25.67 -4.17 11.90
C VAL A 116 -25.39 -5.43 11.06
N GLY A 117 -25.64 -5.40 9.76
CA GLY A 117 -25.37 -6.53 8.85
C GLY A 117 -26.62 -7.25 8.36
N THR A 118 -27.80 -6.98 8.94
CA THR A 118 -29.06 -7.65 8.57
C THR A 118 -29.68 -7.16 7.27
N GLY A 119 -29.26 -5.97 6.78
CA GLY A 119 -29.87 -5.34 5.62
C GLY A 119 -31.27 -4.80 5.87
N ILE A 120 -31.63 -4.53 7.15
CA ILE A 120 -32.96 -4.01 7.52
C ILE A 120 -33.28 -2.73 6.75
N ASN A 121 -34.55 -2.58 6.34
CA ASN A 121 -35.03 -1.44 5.53
C ASN A 121 -34.39 -1.29 4.14
N SER A 122 -33.65 -2.28 3.67
CA SER A 122 -33.15 -2.29 2.28
C SER A 122 -34.05 -3.16 1.38
N LYS A 123 -34.17 -2.77 0.11
CA LYS A 123 -34.87 -3.59 -0.88
C LYS A 123 -34.06 -4.83 -1.23
N LYS A 124 -34.71 -5.98 -1.41
CA LYS A 124 -34.08 -7.23 -1.81
C LYS A 124 -33.22 -7.02 -3.08
N GLY A 125 -31.95 -7.41 -3.01
CA GLY A 125 -30.98 -7.28 -4.10
C GLY A 125 -30.38 -5.88 -4.29
N PHE A 126 -30.64 -4.95 -3.35
CA PHE A 126 -30.00 -3.61 -3.36
C PHE A 126 -28.47 -3.72 -3.34
N ASP A 127 -27.92 -4.56 -2.47
CA ASP A 127 -26.48 -4.82 -2.34
C ASP A 127 -25.83 -5.22 -3.67
N LYS A 128 -26.42 -6.19 -4.36
CA LYS A 128 -25.92 -6.67 -5.65
C LYS A 128 -25.96 -5.59 -6.74
N LYS A 129 -27.05 -4.79 -6.76
CA LYS A 129 -27.23 -3.73 -7.77
C LYS A 129 -26.24 -2.59 -7.56
N ILE A 130 -26.10 -2.09 -6.34
CA ILE A 130 -25.20 -0.96 -6.04
C ILE A 130 -23.75 -1.36 -6.27
N ILE A 131 -23.33 -2.56 -5.86
CA ILE A 131 -21.97 -3.04 -6.07
C ILE A 131 -21.66 -3.24 -7.57
N LYS A 132 -22.65 -3.68 -8.36
CA LYS A 132 -22.52 -3.74 -9.82
C LYS A 132 -22.27 -2.36 -10.43
N GLU A 133 -22.99 -1.32 -9.97
CA GLU A 133 -22.75 0.05 -10.45
C GLU A 133 -21.39 0.59 -9.98
N ILE A 134 -20.98 0.33 -8.75
CA ILE A 134 -19.64 0.67 -8.26
C ILE A 134 -18.57 0.01 -9.16
N SER A 135 -18.72 -1.27 -9.48
CA SER A 135 -17.79 -1.98 -10.38
C SER A 135 -17.72 -1.38 -11.78
N LYS A 136 -18.85 -0.91 -12.32
CA LYS A 136 -18.86 -0.22 -13.62
C LYS A 136 -18.14 1.12 -13.59
N ILE A 137 -18.38 1.92 -12.53
CA ILE A 137 -17.79 3.25 -12.38
C ILE A 137 -16.29 3.15 -12.18
N THR A 138 -15.85 2.23 -11.33
CA THR A 138 -14.44 2.06 -10.96
C THR A 138 -13.64 1.19 -11.94
N LYS A 139 -14.33 0.40 -12.76
CA LYS A 139 -13.75 -0.65 -13.61
C LYS A 139 -12.98 -1.72 -12.81
N LEU A 140 -13.35 -1.92 -11.54
CA LEU A 140 -12.76 -2.90 -10.64
C LEU A 140 -13.77 -4.00 -10.28
N PRO A 141 -13.33 -5.24 -10.01
CA PRO A 141 -14.21 -6.40 -9.89
C PRO A 141 -14.82 -6.54 -8.49
N PHE A 142 -15.46 -5.49 -7.98
CA PHE A 142 -16.10 -5.53 -6.67
C PHE A 142 -17.25 -6.53 -6.61
N LYS A 143 -17.39 -7.16 -5.45
CA LYS A 143 -18.38 -8.19 -5.16
C LYS A 143 -19.02 -7.97 -3.79
N PRO A 144 -20.27 -8.40 -3.57
CA PRO A 144 -20.86 -8.43 -2.23
C PRO A 144 -20.07 -9.38 -1.34
N THR A 145 -19.81 -8.96 -0.09
CA THR A 145 -19.26 -9.89 0.90
C THR A 145 -20.22 -11.04 1.18
N LYS A 146 -19.67 -12.20 1.56
CA LYS A 146 -20.48 -13.36 1.97
C LYS A 146 -21.14 -13.17 3.32
N ASN A 147 -20.46 -12.46 4.23
CA ASN A 147 -20.95 -12.21 5.59
C ASN A 147 -20.84 -10.71 5.91
N LYS A 148 -22.00 -10.05 5.95
CA LYS A 148 -22.07 -8.61 6.23
C LYS A 148 -21.81 -8.26 7.70
N PHE A 149 -22.04 -9.19 8.61
CA PHE A 149 -21.77 -8.98 10.04
C PHE A 149 -20.26 -8.83 10.28
N ALA A 150 -19.46 -9.73 9.74
CA ALA A 150 -18.00 -9.65 9.79
C ALA A 150 -17.50 -8.37 9.09
N ALA A 151 -17.98 -8.07 7.88
CA ALA A 151 -17.51 -6.93 7.10
C ALA A 151 -17.84 -5.55 7.68
N LEU A 152 -18.79 -5.44 8.63
CA LEU A 152 -19.09 -4.22 9.35
C LEU A 152 -18.20 -4.05 10.59
N ALA A 153 -17.90 -5.14 11.28
CA ALA A 153 -17.29 -5.15 12.60
C ALA A 153 -15.81 -5.51 12.61
N ALA A 154 -15.34 -6.25 11.60
CA ALA A 154 -13.95 -6.64 11.44
C ALA A 154 -13.37 -6.04 10.15
N HIS A 155 -12.06 -5.83 10.13
CA HIS A 155 -11.32 -5.33 8.98
C HIS A 155 -10.09 -6.18 8.71
N ASP A 156 -10.23 -7.50 8.86
CA ASP A 156 -9.15 -8.48 8.74
C ASP A 156 -8.49 -8.43 7.37
N GLU A 157 -9.28 -8.19 6.31
CA GLU A 157 -8.78 -8.05 4.95
C GLU A 157 -7.85 -6.83 4.81
N ILE A 158 -8.16 -5.72 5.49
CA ILE A 158 -7.31 -4.52 5.48
C ILE A 158 -6.07 -4.74 6.34
N VAL A 159 -6.18 -5.43 7.48
CA VAL A 159 -5.03 -5.81 8.31
C VAL A 159 -4.08 -6.71 7.53
N ASN A 160 -4.61 -7.74 6.85
CA ASN A 160 -3.83 -8.62 5.98
C ASN A 160 -3.16 -7.83 4.84
N PHE A 161 -3.92 -6.98 4.15
CA PHE A 161 -3.38 -6.13 3.09
C PHE A 161 -2.26 -5.22 3.60
N SER A 162 -2.44 -4.58 4.76
CA SER A 162 -1.42 -3.79 5.44
C SER A 162 -0.16 -4.61 5.77
N GLY A 163 -0.32 -5.89 6.12
CA GLY A 163 0.79 -6.83 6.33
C GLY A 163 1.63 -7.03 5.07
N THR A 164 1.02 -7.02 3.87
CA THR A 164 1.77 -7.09 2.61
C THR A 164 2.55 -5.81 2.32
N LEU A 165 1.99 -4.64 2.67
CA LEU A 165 2.70 -3.36 2.58
C LEU A 165 3.87 -3.30 3.57
N ASN A 166 3.67 -3.80 4.78
CA ASN A 166 4.73 -3.93 5.79
C ASN A 166 5.87 -4.82 5.29
N THR A 167 5.58 -5.98 4.71
CA THR A 167 6.59 -6.86 4.12
C THR A 167 7.33 -6.17 2.97
N THR A 168 6.62 -5.37 2.17
CA THR A 168 7.22 -4.57 1.09
C THR A 168 8.18 -3.51 1.66
N ALA A 169 7.78 -2.81 2.72
CA ALA A 169 8.65 -1.86 3.41
C ALA A 169 9.91 -2.53 3.98
N VAL A 170 9.79 -3.71 4.58
CA VAL A 170 10.95 -4.48 5.09
C VAL A 170 11.91 -4.83 3.94
N SER A 171 11.40 -5.26 2.79
CA SER A 171 12.24 -5.58 1.63
C SER A 171 12.93 -4.33 1.07
N LEU A 172 12.19 -3.23 0.91
CA LEU A 172 12.75 -1.97 0.41
C LEU A 172 13.77 -1.36 1.38
N MET A 173 13.55 -1.48 2.69
CA MET A 173 14.51 -1.06 3.72
C MET A 173 15.86 -1.76 3.54
N LYS A 174 15.85 -3.08 3.35
CA LYS A 174 17.06 -3.88 3.11
C LYS A 174 17.75 -3.45 1.82
N ILE A 175 17.01 -3.33 0.73
CA ILE A 175 17.55 -2.93 -0.58
C ILE A 175 18.18 -1.53 -0.51
N ALA A 176 17.48 -0.56 0.09
CA ALA A 176 17.97 0.81 0.21
C ALA A 176 19.24 0.89 1.07
N ASN A 177 19.31 0.14 2.17
CA ASN A 177 20.50 0.09 3.01
C ASN A 177 21.68 -0.54 2.29
N ASP A 178 21.51 -1.65 1.58
CA ASP A 178 22.58 -2.25 0.80
C ASP A 178 23.12 -1.28 -0.27
N ILE A 179 22.23 -0.61 -1.00
CA ILE A 179 22.64 0.40 -1.99
C ILE A 179 23.46 1.53 -1.34
N ARG A 180 23.04 1.99 -0.16
CA ARG A 180 23.79 3.02 0.61
C ARG A 180 25.18 2.53 0.99
N PHE A 181 25.29 1.30 1.50
CA PHE A 181 26.58 0.71 1.86
C PHE A 181 27.48 0.55 0.63
N LEU A 182 26.96 -0.03 -0.46
CA LEU A 182 27.71 -0.23 -1.69
C LEU A 182 28.16 1.09 -2.31
N GLY A 183 27.40 2.17 -2.17
CA GLY A 183 27.72 3.51 -2.64
C GLY A 183 28.53 4.35 -1.64
N SER A 184 28.93 3.81 -0.49
CA SER A 184 29.65 4.54 0.55
C SER A 184 31.10 4.84 0.16
N GLY A 185 31.62 5.96 0.59
CA GLY A 185 33.00 6.35 0.34
C GLY A 185 33.09 7.56 -0.60
N PRO A 186 33.95 7.55 -1.63
CA PRO A 186 34.63 6.36 -2.22
C PRO A 186 35.94 5.94 -1.57
N ARG A 187 36.58 6.76 -0.74
CA ARG A 187 37.93 6.48 -0.22
C ARG A 187 37.93 5.60 1.03
N ALA A 188 37.01 5.87 1.97
CA ALA A 188 36.94 5.16 3.26
C ALA A 188 35.64 4.36 3.41
N GLY A 189 35.00 4.01 2.32
CA GLY A 189 33.81 3.17 2.25
C GLY A 189 33.98 2.08 1.21
N TYR A 190 32.89 1.37 0.86
CA TYR A 190 32.97 0.27 -0.11
C TYR A 190 33.19 0.73 -1.56
N GLY A 191 32.58 1.86 -1.97
CA GLY A 191 32.80 2.47 -3.29
C GLY A 191 32.47 1.55 -4.48
N GLU A 192 31.61 0.57 -4.32
CA GLU A 192 31.26 -0.39 -5.38
C GLU A 192 30.17 0.13 -6.33
N LEU A 193 29.40 1.11 -5.88
CA LEU A 193 28.39 1.82 -6.69
C LEU A 193 28.68 3.32 -6.74
N VAL A 194 28.58 3.88 -7.93
CA VAL A 194 28.52 5.34 -8.11
C VAL A 194 27.05 5.74 -8.18
N LEU A 195 26.59 6.44 -7.16
CA LEU A 195 25.22 6.93 -7.10
C LEU A 195 25.08 8.25 -7.88
N PRO A 196 23.94 8.50 -8.55
CA PRO A 196 23.72 9.74 -9.26
C PRO A 196 23.65 10.94 -8.27
N ALA A 197 24.22 12.07 -8.66
CA ALA A 197 24.12 13.33 -7.93
C ALA A 197 22.74 13.96 -8.20
N ASN A 198 21.71 13.51 -7.47
CA ASN A 198 20.33 14.02 -7.63
C ASN A 198 20.12 15.39 -6.99
N GLU A 199 21.05 15.85 -6.16
CA GLU A 199 21.02 17.13 -5.45
C GLU A 199 22.43 17.73 -5.36
N PRO A 200 22.54 19.04 -5.15
CA PRO A 200 23.84 19.67 -4.85
C PRO A 200 24.46 18.98 -3.63
N GLY A 201 25.71 18.58 -3.74
CA GLY A 201 26.47 18.04 -2.61
C GLY A 201 26.64 19.07 -1.49
N SER A 202 27.33 18.68 -0.41
CA SER A 202 27.65 19.59 0.69
C SER A 202 28.38 20.86 0.19
N SER A 203 27.94 22.04 0.60
CA SER A 203 28.58 23.32 0.23
C SER A 203 30.01 23.45 0.74
N ILE A 204 30.35 22.76 1.84
CA ILE A 204 31.69 22.80 2.47
C ILE A 204 32.56 21.59 2.09
N MET A 205 32.01 20.59 1.41
CA MET A 205 32.69 19.36 0.95
C MET A 205 32.35 19.11 -0.52
N PRO A 206 32.99 19.79 -1.47
CA PRO A 206 32.70 19.61 -2.90
C PRO A 206 32.88 18.17 -3.35
N GLY A 207 31.94 17.69 -4.16
CA GLY A 207 31.94 16.31 -4.66
C GLY A 207 31.41 15.24 -3.70
N LYS A 208 30.95 15.62 -2.50
CA LYS A 208 30.28 14.71 -1.55
C LYS A 208 28.83 14.49 -1.99
N VAL A 209 28.57 13.40 -2.69
CA VAL A 209 27.22 12.98 -3.09
C VAL A 209 26.62 12.09 -2.01
N ASN A 210 25.55 12.54 -1.39
CA ASN A 210 24.84 11.76 -0.36
C ASN A 210 23.80 10.83 -0.99
N PRO A 211 23.52 9.65 -0.39
CA PRO A 211 22.52 8.70 -0.89
C PRO A 211 21.09 9.07 -0.44
N THR A 212 20.72 10.35 -0.60
CA THR A 212 19.49 10.93 -0.02
C THR A 212 18.21 10.24 -0.47
N GLN A 213 18.13 9.76 -1.71
CA GLN A 213 16.98 9.02 -2.20
C GLN A 213 16.81 7.67 -1.44
N SER A 214 17.91 6.95 -1.24
CA SER A 214 17.87 5.72 -0.43
C SER A 214 17.55 6.01 1.04
N GLU A 215 17.99 7.14 1.58
CA GLU A 215 17.66 7.59 2.93
C GLU A 215 16.16 7.91 3.05
N ALA A 216 15.59 8.61 2.07
CA ALA A 216 14.16 8.88 2.01
C ALA A 216 13.34 7.57 1.99
N VAL A 217 13.74 6.58 1.18
CA VAL A 217 13.10 5.26 1.16
C VAL A 217 13.14 4.61 2.55
N THR A 218 14.26 4.68 3.29
CA THR A 218 14.31 4.10 4.64
C THR A 218 13.34 4.79 5.60
N MET A 219 13.18 6.12 5.52
CA MET A 219 12.20 6.86 6.33
C MET A 219 10.76 6.48 5.97
N VAL A 220 10.44 6.35 4.68
CA VAL A 220 9.16 5.83 4.21
C VAL A 220 8.87 4.44 4.80
N CYS A 221 9.85 3.54 4.76
CA CYS A 221 9.69 2.19 5.30
C CYS A 221 9.37 2.19 6.79
N VAL A 222 10.06 3.01 7.59
CA VAL A 222 9.79 3.18 9.03
C VAL A 222 8.35 3.66 9.24
N LYS A 223 7.89 4.63 8.45
CA LYS A 223 6.52 5.16 8.57
C LYS A 223 5.47 4.11 8.24
N VAL A 224 5.67 3.32 7.19
CA VAL A 224 4.77 2.24 6.78
C VAL A 224 4.68 1.14 7.85
N ILE A 225 5.82 0.76 8.44
CA ILE A 225 5.87 -0.19 9.57
C ILE A 225 5.08 0.34 10.77
N GLY A 226 5.25 1.62 11.10
CA GLY A 226 4.48 2.27 12.16
C GLY A 226 2.97 2.30 11.89
N ASN A 227 2.57 2.59 10.66
CA ASN A 227 1.17 2.57 10.24
C ASN A 227 0.57 1.16 10.35
N HIS A 228 1.32 0.11 9.96
CA HIS A 228 0.87 -1.28 10.08
C HIS A 228 0.59 -1.66 11.54
N ASN A 229 1.45 -1.29 12.47
CA ASN A 229 1.23 -1.51 13.89
C ASN A 229 -0.07 -0.84 14.37
N GLY A 230 -0.31 0.41 13.97
CA GLY A 230 -1.55 1.12 14.27
C GLY A 230 -2.79 0.44 13.67
N ILE A 231 -2.72 -0.05 12.43
CA ILE A 231 -3.80 -0.79 11.76
C ILE A 231 -4.09 -2.10 12.48
N THR A 232 -3.07 -2.86 12.86
CA THR A 232 -3.19 -4.13 13.59
C THR A 232 -3.91 -3.94 14.92
N MET A 233 -3.48 -2.94 15.70
CA MET A 233 -4.14 -2.61 16.97
C MET A 233 -5.58 -2.15 16.75
N ALA A 234 -5.81 -1.27 15.79
CA ALA A 234 -7.15 -0.77 15.47
C ALA A 234 -8.08 -1.90 14.99
N GLY A 235 -7.57 -2.86 14.21
CA GLY A 235 -8.32 -4.04 13.76
C GLY A 235 -8.77 -4.92 14.92
N SER A 236 -7.99 -5.04 16.00
CA SER A 236 -8.32 -5.84 17.17
C SER A 236 -9.40 -5.22 18.08
N HIS A 237 -9.82 -3.98 17.84
CA HIS A 237 -10.76 -3.24 18.69
C HIS A 237 -12.22 -3.22 18.18
N GLY A 238 -12.62 -4.15 17.33
CA GLY A 238 -14.04 -4.33 16.97
C GLY A 238 -14.84 -4.87 18.15
N HIS A 239 -16.03 -4.28 18.39
CA HIS A 239 -16.95 -4.74 19.42
C HIS A 239 -18.32 -5.01 18.80
N PHE A 240 -18.83 -6.23 18.96
CA PHE A 240 -20.10 -6.67 18.40
C PHE A 240 -20.19 -6.34 16.89
N GLU A 241 -21.08 -5.47 16.45
CA GLU A 241 -21.37 -5.20 15.05
C GLU A 241 -20.64 -3.97 14.48
N LEU A 242 -19.69 -3.38 15.24
CA LEU A 242 -18.98 -2.19 14.80
C LEU A 242 -17.54 -2.14 15.31
N ASN A 243 -16.63 -1.81 14.41
CA ASN A 243 -15.30 -1.31 14.75
C ASN A 243 -15.29 0.22 14.57
N VAL A 244 -15.04 0.96 15.63
CA VAL A 244 -15.03 2.44 15.62
C VAL A 244 -13.71 3.04 15.12
N PHE A 245 -12.66 2.24 14.93
CA PHE A 245 -11.33 2.69 14.51
C PHE A 245 -11.18 2.85 12.99
N LYS A 246 -12.26 2.72 12.24
CA LYS A 246 -12.27 2.85 10.76
C LYS A 246 -11.52 4.08 10.24
N PRO A 247 -11.68 5.30 10.80
CA PRO A 247 -10.95 6.47 10.32
C PRO A 247 -9.44 6.35 10.46
N LEU A 248 -8.95 5.77 11.56
CA LEU A 248 -7.53 5.51 11.78
C LEU A 248 -7.00 4.48 10.78
N ILE A 249 -7.72 3.37 10.59
CA ILE A 249 -7.37 2.32 9.62
C ILE A 249 -7.31 2.91 8.22
N ALA A 250 -8.34 3.66 7.81
CA ALA A 250 -8.40 4.29 6.49
C ALA A 250 -7.23 5.26 6.25
N HIS A 251 -6.95 6.13 7.22
CA HIS A 251 -5.85 7.09 7.12
C HIS A 251 -4.51 6.39 6.96
N ASN A 252 -4.20 5.44 7.85
CA ASN A 252 -2.90 4.78 7.87
C ASN A 252 -2.66 3.90 6.63
N ILE A 253 -3.69 3.18 6.16
CA ILE A 253 -3.53 2.32 4.97
C ILE A 253 -3.35 3.13 3.69
N LEU A 254 -4.14 4.19 3.48
CA LEU A 254 -4.03 5.05 2.32
C LEU A 254 -2.71 5.83 2.32
N GLN A 255 -2.26 6.33 3.48
CA GLN A 255 -0.95 6.94 3.61
C GLN A 255 0.18 5.95 3.26
N SER A 256 0.07 4.69 3.70
CA SER A 256 1.08 3.67 3.39
C SER A 256 1.14 3.35 1.89
N ILE A 257 -0.01 3.31 1.22
CA ILE A 257 -0.09 3.12 -0.23
C ILE A 257 0.58 4.30 -0.96
N ASP A 258 0.25 5.53 -0.56
CA ASP A 258 0.77 6.75 -1.19
C ASP A 258 2.28 6.93 -0.98
N LEU A 259 2.79 6.58 0.20
CA LEU A 259 4.22 6.65 0.52
C LEU A 259 5.06 5.59 -0.22
N LEU A 260 4.49 4.42 -0.52
CA LEU A 260 5.19 3.36 -1.24
C LEU A 260 5.08 3.49 -2.77
N ALA A 261 4.22 4.37 -3.24
CA ALA A 261 3.99 4.64 -4.67
C ALA A 261 4.91 5.75 -5.19
#